data_1e478a2298e490c3e22dbfc95c15831d
#
_entry.id   1e478a2298e490c3e22dbfc95c15831d
#
_cell.length_a   1.000
_cell.length_b   1.000
_cell.length_c   1.000
_cell.angle_alpha   90.00
_cell.angle_beta   90.00
_cell.angle_gamma   90.00
#
_symmetry.space_group_name_H-M   'P 1'
#
loop_
_entity.id
_entity.type
_entity.pdbx_description
1 polymer ?
#
loop_
_entity_poly.entity_id
_entity_poly.type
_entity_poly.pdbx_seq_one_letter_code
_entity_poly.pdbx_strand_id
1 'polypeptide(L)'
;RTDPLWQKAHARYHRSGTGGGHWERLRPLPDVWEIGYDAPESGLAGLRFRLKPMGFKHTGLFPEQAVNWERMAVLIRGAGRPVRVLNLFGYTGGATLACAAAGASVTHVDASKGMVAWGRENAALSGLADKPIRWLVDDCGKFVAREQRRGNTYDGIVMDPPSYGRGPGGEVWKLEEQIDGLIAQCAALLSDNPLFFAVNSYTAGLSPSVMTYMLNTRLLPRFGGGTQADEIGLPVMCGGFSPPRVLPCGATALWLSAGTADKPDEGGEGHGYASGGRRVFSV
;
A
#
# COMPACT_ATOMS: atom_id res chain seq x y z
N ARG A 1 22.82 -9.00 16.85
CA ARG A 1 23.30 -7.85 16.01
C ARG A 1 24.79 -7.99 15.75
N THR A 2 25.19 -9.13 15.18
CA THR A 2 26.62 -9.44 14.91
C THR A 2 27.07 -8.98 13.52
N ASP A 3 26.13 -8.66 12.61
CA ASP A 3 26.47 -8.17 11.28
C ASP A 3 27.14 -6.79 11.34
N PRO A 4 28.31 -6.61 10.68
CA PRO A 4 29.06 -5.35 10.67
C PRO A 4 28.26 -4.14 10.14
N LEU A 5 27.21 -4.35 9.33
CA LEU A 5 26.34 -3.27 8.84
C LEU A 5 25.62 -2.53 9.98
N TRP A 6 25.33 -3.21 11.10
CA TRP A 6 24.73 -2.54 12.25
C TRP A 6 25.64 -1.48 12.87
N GLN A 7 26.96 -1.66 12.75
CA GLN A 7 27.94 -0.69 13.25
C GLN A 7 28.12 0.51 12.29
N LYS A 8 27.64 0.37 11.04
CA LYS A 8 27.65 1.43 10.03
C LYS A 8 26.36 2.26 9.98
N ALA A 9 25.37 1.93 10.82
CA ALA A 9 24.09 2.64 10.86
C ALA A 9 24.29 4.13 11.16
N HIS A 10 23.57 4.99 10.44
CA HIS A 10 23.58 6.44 10.65
C HIS A 10 22.64 6.86 11.79
N ALA A 11 21.56 6.10 12.01
CA ALA A 11 20.64 6.35 13.09
C ALA A 11 20.08 5.04 13.65
N ARG A 12 19.64 5.09 14.91
CA ARG A 12 18.99 3.98 15.60
C ARG A 12 17.68 4.48 16.23
N TYR A 13 16.62 3.72 16.05
CA TYR A 13 15.37 3.99 16.74
C TYR A 13 15.30 3.25 18.08
N HIS A 14 15.02 3.98 19.14
CA HIS A 14 14.79 3.45 20.48
C HIS A 14 13.30 3.47 20.77
N ARG A 15 12.70 2.29 20.96
CA ARG A 15 11.29 2.17 21.30
C ARG A 15 11.10 2.48 22.78
N SER A 16 10.11 3.30 23.10
CA SER A 16 9.65 3.54 24.47
C SER A 16 8.75 2.39 24.96
N GLY A 17 8.73 2.15 26.26
CA GLY A 17 7.84 1.15 26.88
C GLY A 17 6.36 1.56 26.87
N THR A 18 6.06 2.84 26.70
CA THR A 18 4.71 3.42 26.70
C THR A 18 4.17 3.71 25.28
N GLY A 19 4.87 3.27 24.25
CA GLY A 19 4.58 3.56 22.85
C GLY A 19 5.41 4.75 22.31
N GLY A 20 5.61 4.76 20.98
CA GLY A 20 6.50 5.73 20.34
C GLY A 20 7.97 5.45 20.60
N GLY A 21 8.81 6.47 20.62
CA GLY A 21 10.25 6.40 20.83
C GLY A 21 10.99 7.61 20.26
N HIS A 22 12.30 7.46 20.10
CA HIS A 22 13.15 8.50 19.54
C HIS A 22 14.25 7.93 18.65
N TRP A 23 14.75 8.76 17.75
CA TRP A 23 15.89 8.45 16.89
C TRP A 23 17.19 8.98 17.52
N GLU A 24 18.14 8.10 17.73
CA GLU A 24 19.51 8.44 18.06
C GLU A 24 20.31 8.58 16.76
N ARG A 25 20.94 9.72 16.51
CA ARG A 25 21.85 9.91 15.37
C ARG A 25 23.24 9.44 15.77
N LEU A 26 23.75 8.42 15.09
CA LEU A 26 25.08 7.82 15.33
C LEU A 26 26.13 8.43 14.41
N ARG A 27 25.71 8.95 13.27
CA ARG A 27 26.55 9.54 12.21
C ARG A 27 25.79 10.68 11.55
N PRO A 28 26.49 11.57 10.78
CA PRO A 28 25.80 12.58 9.98
C PRO A 28 24.72 11.95 9.11
N LEU A 29 23.51 12.44 9.24
CA LEU A 29 22.33 12.03 8.49
C LEU A 29 21.55 13.28 8.11
N PRO A 30 21.22 13.50 6.83
CA PRO A 30 20.33 14.57 6.42
C PRO A 30 19.01 14.50 7.18
N ASP A 31 18.37 15.65 7.44
CA ASP A 31 17.03 15.67 8.03
C ASP A 31 15.98 15.07 7.09
N VAL A 32 16.24 15.21 5.78
CA VAL A 32 15.42 14.64 4.70
C VAL A 32 16.37 14.11 3.63
N TRP A 33 16.04 12.93 3.08
CA TRP A 33 16.70 12.37 1.89
C TRP A 33 15.67 11.78 0.95
N GLU A 34 16.09 11.40 -0.23
CA GLU A 34 15.22 10.83 -1.27
C GLU A 34 15.69 9.45 -1.66
N ILE A 35 14.75 8.60 -2.00
CA ILE A 35 15.01 7.31 -2.65
C ILE A 35 14.17 7.18 -3.91
N GLY A 36 14.70 6.47 -4.89
CA GLY A 36 13.98 6.10 -6.11
C GLY A 36 13.46 4.68 -6.05
N TYR A 37 12.43 4.42 -6.83
CA TYR A 37 11.91 3.08 -7.08
C TYR A 37 11.60 2.90 -8.55
N ASP A 38 12.18 1.86 -9.13
CA ASP A 38 11.98 1.46 -10.51
C ASP A 38 11.66 -0.03 -10.59
N ALA A 39 10.61 -0.38 -11.32
CA ALA A 39 10.18 -1.73 -11.66
C ALA A 39 9.67 -1.75 -13.11
N PRO A 40 10.59 -1.73 -14.11
CA PRO A 40 10.24 -1.54 -15.51
C PRO A 40 9.33 -2.66 -16.06
N GLU A 41 9.42 -3.88 -15.53
CA GLU A 41 8.58 -5.01 -15.92
C GLU A 41 7.10 -4.77 -15.62
N SER A 42 6.79 -4.09 -14.52
CA SER A 42 5.43 -3.63 -14.21
C SER A 42 5.11 -2.27 -14.81
N GLY A 43 6.05 -1.67 -15.53
CA GLY A 43 5.96 -0.34 -16.12
C GLY A 43 6.04 0.80 -15.11
N LEU A 44 6.52 0.57 -13.91
CA LEU A 44 6.82 1.61 -12.93
C LEU A 44 8.25 2.08 -13.10
N ALA A 45 8.43 3.36 -13.35
CA ALA A 45 9.75 3.99 -13.45
C ALA A 45 9.70 5.41 -12.91
N GLY A 46 10.82 5.85 -12.33
CA GLY A 46 11.00 7.22 -11.87
C GLY A 46 10.19 7.61 -10.63
N LEU A 47 9.66 6.65 -9.87
CA LEU A 47 9.02 6.98 -8.60
C LEU A 47 10.08 7.48 -7.62
N ARG A 48 9.81 8.60 -6.95
CA ARG A 48 10.69 9.22 -5.97
C ARG A 48 9.95 9.45 -4.67
N PHE A 49 10.62 9.13 -3.58
CA PHE A 49 10.04 9.25 -2.24
C PHE A 49 11.00 10.01 -1.34
N ARG A 50 10.48 11.04 -0.71
CA ARG A 50 11.16 11.77 0.34
C ARG A 50 11.05 11.00 1.65
N LEU A 51 12.14 10.84 2.37
CA LEU A 51 12.20 10.15 3.64
C LEU A 51 12.76 11.07 4.73
N LYS A 52 12.30 10.88 5.97
CA LYS A 52 12.83 11.53 7.17
C LYS A 52 12.53 10.72 8.42
N PRO A 53 13.35 10.77 9.46
CA PRO A 53 13.00 10.21 10.76
C PRO A 53 11.75 10.89 11.30
N MET A 54 10.75 10.10 11.71
CA MET A 54 9.51 10.58 12.32
C MET A 54 9.53 10.32 13.82
N GLY A 55 8.61 10.92 14.56
CA GLY A 55 8.43 10.67 16.00
C GLY A 55 8.13 9.22 16.35
N PHE A 56 7.75 8.40 15.38
CA PHE A 56 7.67 6.94 15.43
C PHE A 56 8.83 6.31 14.64
N LYS A 57 8.93 4.97 14.65
CA LYS A 57 9.98 4.23 13.93
C LYS A 57 9.97 4.40 12.40
N HIS A 58 8.88 4.93 11.86
CA HIS A 58 8.69 5.07 10.41
C HIS A 58 9.50 6.22 9.83
N THR A 59 9.83 6.11 8.55
CA THR A 59 10.63 7.09 7.80
C THR A 59 9.90 7.69 6.60
N GLY A 60 8.63 7.33 6.40
CA GLY A 60 7.82 7.88 5.31
C GLY A 60 7.54 6.91 4.17
N LEU A 61 8.04 5.67 4.22
CA LEU A 61 7.74 4.65 3.23
C LEU A 61 7.67 3.27 3.87
N PHE A 62 6.86 2.40 3.27
CA PHE A 62 6.76 0.97 3.54
C PHE A 62 7.19 0.22 2.28
N PRO A 63 8.49 -0.10 2.14
CA PRO A 63 9.03 -0.66 0.89
C PRO A 63 8.52 -2.08 0.58
N GLU A 64 8.05 -2.81 1.57
CA GLU A 64 7.38 -4.11 1.39
C GLU A 64 6.10 -4.03 0.55
N GLN A 65 5.48 -2.86 0.48
CA GLN A 65 4.30 -2.61 -0.33
C GLN A 65 4.60 -2.53 -1.85
N ALA A 66 5.87 -2.53 -2.23
CA ALA A 66 6.26 -2.45 -3.64
C ALA A 66 5.64 -3.58 -4.49
N VAL A 67 5.52 -4.79 -3.93
CA VAL A 67 4.85 -5.91 -4.61
C VAL A 67 3.40 -5.59 -4.99
N ASN A 68 2.68 -4.87 -4.13
CA ASN A 68 1.31 -4.45 -4.39
C ASN A 68 1.26 -3.31 -5.42
N TRP A 69 2.23 -2.40 -5.38
CA TRP A 69 2.33 -1.33 -6.38
C TRP A 69 2.49 -1.89 -7.79
N GLU A 70 3.37 -2.87 -7.95
CA GLU A 70 3.61 -3.54 -9.22
C GLU A 70 2.36 -4.28 -9.72
N ARG A 71 1.71 -5.08 -8.85
CA ARG A 71 0.46 -5.78 -9.17
C ARG A 71 -0.63 -4.82 -9.65
N MET A 72 -0.89 -3.75 -8.89
CA MET A 72 -1.88 -2.76 -9.26
C MET A 72 -1.53 -2.06 -10.59
N ALA A 73 -0.25 -1.75 -10.82
CA ALA A 73 0.19 -1.12 -12.07
C ALA A 73 -0.06 -2.00 -13.29
N VAL A 74 0.25 -3.29 -13.21
CA VAL A 74 -0.03 -4.28 -14.26
C VAL A 74 -1.53 -4.35 -14.54
N LEU A 75 -2.37 -4.47 -13.52
CA LEU A 75 -3.83 -4.54 -13.65
C LEU A 75 -4.42 -3.28 -14.31
N ILE A 76 -3.97 -2.09 -13.88
CA ILE A 76 -4.43 -0.82 -14.43
C ILE A 76 -4.06 -0.69 -15.90
N ARG A 77 -2.81 -0.99 -16.27
CA ARG A 77 -2.35 -0.94 -17.67
C ARG A 77 -3.06 -1.96 -18.54
N GLY A 78 -3.26 -3.17 -18.04
CA GLY A 78 -3.93 -4.26 -18.73
C GLY A 78 -5.44 -4.05 -18.93
N ALA A 79 -6.05 -3.08 -18.25
CA ALA A 79 -7.48 -2.82 -18.33
C ALA A 79 -7.93 -2.31 -19.71
N GLY A 80 -7.06 -1.60 -20.46
CA GLY A 80 -7.37 -1.05 -21.78
C GLY A 80 -8.46 0.03 -21.79
N ARG A 81 -8.77 0.60 -20.62
CA ARG A 81 -9.79 1.65 -20.42
C ARG A 81 -9.39 2.59 -19.29
N PRO A 82 -10.02 3.77 -19.16
CA PRO A 82 -9.84 4.62 -18.00
C PRO A 82 -10.17 3.86 -16.71
N VAL A 83 -9.31 4.01 -15.70
CA VAL A 83 -9.43 3.34 -14.39
C VAL A 83 -9.48 4.38 -13.29
N ARG A 84 -10.43 4.24 -12.37
CA ARG A 84 -10.56 5.06 -11.17
C ARG A 84 -10.19 4.24 -9.94
N VAL A 85 -9.22 4.70 -9.18
CA VAL A 85 -8.75 4.01 -7.97
C VAL A 85 -9.04 4.85 -6.73
N LEU A 86 -9.57 4.20 -5.69
CA LEU A 86 -9.70 4.77 -4.35
C LEU A 86 -8.59 4.19 -3.47
N ASN A 87 -7.75 5.06 -2.93
CA ASN A 87 -6.72 4.71 -1.94
C ASN A 87 -7.10 5.30 -0.58
N LEU A 88 -7.48 4.43 0.36
CA LEU A 88 -7.82 4.78 1.74
C LEU A 88 -6.63 4.52 2.66
N PHE A 89 -6.44 5.38 3.67
CA PHE A 89 -5.26 5.38 4.54
C PHE A 89 -3.98 5.54 3.72
N GLY A 90 -4.04 6.46 2.76
CA GLY A 90 -3.07 6.56 1.67
C GLY A 90 -1.66 6.99 2.10
N TYR A 91 -1.47 7.41 3.37
CA TYR A 91 -0.18 7.77 3.96
C TYR A 91 0.57 8.79 3.08
N THR A 92 1.84 8.53 2.78
CA THR A 92 2.70 9.39 1.93
C THR A 92 2.56 9.10 0.43
N GLY A 93 1.57 8.29 0.03
CA GLY A 93 1.14 8.14 -1.35
C GLY A 93 1.82 7.04 -2.16
N GLY A 94 2.51 6.05 -1.57
CA GLY A 94 3.18 4.99 -2.35
C GLY A 94 2.27 4.31 -3.37
N ALA A 95 1.16 3.74 -2.93
CA ALA A 95 0.16 3.11 -3.81
C ALA A 95 -0.51 4.12 -4.77
N THR A 96 -0.75 5.35 -4.29
CA THR A 96 -1.31 6.43 -5.12
C THR A 96 -0.43 6.75 -6.31
N LEU A 97 0.89 6.91 -6.07
CA LEU A 97 1.85 7.23 -7.12
C LEU A 97 1.97 6.08 -8.12
N ALA A 98 2.02 4.85 -7.65
CA ALA A 98 2.08 3.67 -8.51
C ALA A 98 0.85 3.58 -9.42
N CYS A 99 -0.36 3.73 -8.88
CA CYS A 99 -1.59 3.74 -9.66
C CYS A 99 -1.65 4.91 -10.66
N ALA A 100 -1.23 6.11 -10.26
CA ALA A 100 -1.20 7.28 -11.14
C ALA A 100 -0.16 7.16 -12.25
N ALA A 101 1.02 6.59 -11.97
CA ALA A 101 2.04 6.29 -12.95
C ALA A 101 1.57 5.23 -13.97
N ALA A 102 0.73 4.30 -13.53
CA ALA A 102 0.08 3.31 -14.40
C ALA A 102 -1.07 3.89 -15.25
N GLY A 103 -1.48 5.13 -15.03
CA GLY A 103 -2.50 5.83 -15.81
C GLY A 103 -3.88 5.94 -15.17
N ALA A 104 -4.04 5.55 -13.91
CA ALA A 104 -5.31 5.69 -13.21
C ALA A 104 -5.58 7.14 -12.75
N SER A 105 -6.87 7.49 -12.66
CA SER A 105 -7.33 8.61 -11.85
C SER A 105 -7.45 8.14 -10.40
N VAL A 106 -6.76 8.78 -9.47
CA VAL A 106 -6.67 8.31 -8.08
C VAL A 106 -7.34 9.28 -7.11
N THR A 107 -8.18 8.75 -6.23
CA THR A 107 -8.65 9.48 -5.06
C THR A 107 -7.88 8.99 -3.84
N HIS A 108 -7.02 9.85 -3.31
CA HIS A 108 -6.19 9.61 -2.14
C HIS A 108 -6.84 10.20 -0.91
N VAL A 109 -7.09 9.39 0.11
CA VAL A 109 -7.71 9.79 1.36
C VAL A 109 -6.83 9.39 2.54
N ASP A 110 -6.49 10.35 3.38
CA ASP A 110 -5.79 10.13 4.65
C ASP A 110 -6.23 11.18 5.67
N ALA A 111 -6.37 10.80 6.93
CA ALA A 111 -6.80 11.72 7.98
C ALA A 111 -5.72 12.73 8.37
N SER A 112 -4.45 12.46 8.07
CA SER A 112 -3.32 13.31 8.41
C SER A 112 -3.00 14.32 7.32
N LYS A 113 -3.23 15.62 7.60
CA LYS A 113 -2.86 16.71 6.70
C LYS A 113 -1.37 16.66 6.32
N GLY A 114 -0.50 16.30 7.26
CA GLY A 114 0.94 16.19 7.02
C GLY A 114 1.29 15.08 6.05
N MET A 115 0.61 13.92 6.13
CA MET A 115 0.83 12.79 5.22
C MET A 115 0.33 13.10 3.81
N VAL A 116 -0.85 13.70 3.69
CA VAL A 116 -1.38 14.14 2.39
C VAL A 116 -0.47 15.19 1.73
N ALA A 117 0.05 16.15 2.49
CA ALA A 117 1.01 17.12 1.97
C ALA A 117 2.29 16.44 1.48
N TRP A 118 2.82 15.51 2.26
CA TRP A 118 3.99 14.73 1.88
C TRP A 118 3.76 13.86 0.63
N GLY A 119 2.56 13.26 0.50
CA GLY A 119 2.16 12.55 -0.71
C GLY A 119 2.20 13.44 -1.97
N ARG A 120 1.75 14.70 -1.86
CA ARG A 120 1.85 15.70 -2.96
C ARG A 120 3.31 16.03 -3.30
N GLU A 121 4.18 16.15 -2.30
CA GLU A 121 5.61 16.36 -2.51
C GLU A 121 6.23 15.18 -3.27
N ASN A 122 5.91 13.95 -2.86
CA ASN A 122 6.36 12.73 -3.54
C ASN A 122 5.83 12.65 -4.98
N ALA A 123 4.58 13.06 -5.22
CA ALA A 123 4.03 13.14 -6.58
C ALA A 123 4.79 14.15 -7.45
N ALA A 124 5.12 15.32 -6.93
CA ALA A 124 5.92 16.32 -7.64
C ALA A 124 7.34 15.79 -7.96
N LEU A 125 8.01 15.16 -6.99
CA LEU A 125 9.34 14.55 -7.17
C LEU A 125 9.33 13.43 -8.22
N SER A 126 8.21 12.71 -8.33
CA SER A 126 8.02 11.62 -9.30
C SER A 126 7.54 12.11 -10.68
N GLY A 127 7.44 13.42 -10.92
CA GLY A 127 6.90 13.97 -12.17
C GLY A 127 5.40 13.68 -12.38
N LEU A 128 4.65 13.44 -11.31
CA LEU A 128 3.23 13.08 -11.33
C LEU A 128 2.31 14.20 -10.81
N ALA A 129 2.82 15.42 -10.66
CA ALA A 129 2.05 16.55 -10.12
C ALA A 129 0.78 16.87 -10.93
N ASP A 130 0.86 16.73 -12.26
CA ASP A 130 -0.23 17.01 -13.20
C ASP A 130 -1.15 15.80 -13.47
N LYS A 131 -0.88 14.66 -12.83
CA LYS A 131 -1.76 13.49 -12.95
C LYS A 131 -3.07 13.69 -12.19
N PRO A 132 -4.16 13.05 -12.62
CA PRO A 132 -5.48 13.20 -12.01
C PRO A 132 -5.55 12.54 -10.64
N ILE A 133 -4.89 13.13 -9.65
CA ILE A 133 -4.89 12.69 -8.25
C ILE A 133 -5.70 13.69 -7.41
N ARG A 134 -6.79 13.20 -6.83
CA ARG A 134 -7.60 13.96 -5.88
C ARG A 134 -7.11 13.68 -4.46
N TRP A 135 -6.43 14.64 -3.87
CA TRP A 135 -5.87 14.56 -2.52
C TRP A 135 -6.86 15.07 -1.48
N LEU A 136 -7.18 14.25 -0.48
CA LEU A 136 -8.16 14.57 0.55
C LEU A 136 -7.61 14.32 1.95
N VAL A 137 -7.76 15.31 2.82
CA VAL A 137 -7.56 15.17 4.26
C VAL A 137 -8.92 14.88 4.88
N ASP A 138 -9.18 13.62 5.23
CA ASP A 138 -10.50 13.18 5.66
C ASP A 138 -10.45 11.87 6.44
N ASP A 139 -11.45 11.61 7.28
CA ASP A 139 -11.71 10.30 7.85
C ASP A 139 -12.21 9.34 6.76
N CYS A 140 -11.55 8.17 6.63
CA CYS A 140 -11.84 7.22 5.57
C CYS A 140 -13.27 6.68 5.60
N GLY A 141 -13.80 6.35 6.77
CA GLY A 141 -15.17 5.84 6.91
C GLY A 141 -16.22 6.91 6.56
N LYS A 142 -16.03 8.12 7.06
CA LYS A 142 -16.89 9.26 6.73
C LYS A 142 -16.84 9.61 5.24
N PHE A 143 -15.65 9.52 4.64
CA PHE A 143 -15.47 9.72 3.21
C PHE A 143 -16.25 8.67 2.39
N VAL A 144 -16.07 7.38 2.69
CA VAL A 144 -16.75 6.27 2.03
C VAL A 144 -18.27 6.45 2.08
N ALA A 145 -18.82 6.75 3.26
CA ALA A 145 -20.25 6.98 3.43
C ALA A 145 -20.77 8.18 2.59
N ARG A 146 -19.96 9.23 2.39
CA ARG A 146 -20.31 10.36 1.52
C ARG A 146 -20.26 9.99 0.04
N GLU A 147 -19.27 9.22 -0.39
CA GLU A 147 -19.15 8.76 -1.79
C GLU A 147 -20.32 7.83 -2.17
N GLN A 148 -20.77 6.96 -1.25
CA GLN A 148 -21.98 6.16 -1.45
C GLN A 148 -23.23 7.05 -1.70
N ARG A 149 -23.45 8.06 -0.85
CA ARG A 149 -24.58 8.99 -1.03
C ARG A 149 -24.52 9.80 -2.34
N ARG A 150 -23.31 10.02 -2.88
CA ARG A 150 -23.08 10.72 -4.15
C ARG A 150 -23.19 9.80 -5.36
N GLY A 151 -23.27 8.49 -5.14
CA GLY A 151 -23.27 7.51 -6.24
C GLY A 151 -21.94 7.40 -6.98
N ASN A 152 -20.84 7.85 -6.37
CA ASN A 152 -19.52 7.70 -6.97
C ASN A 152 -19.06 6.24 -6.90
N THR A 153 -18.36 5.78 -7.94
CA THR A 153 -17.85 4.42 -8.03
C THR A 153 -16.39 4.39 -8.45
N TYR A 154 -15.71 3.30 -8.15
CA TYR A 154 -14.29 3.08 -8.41
C TYR A 154 -14.06 1.70 -9.03
N ASP A 155 -13.04 1.59 -9.88
CA ASP A 155 -12.68 0.33 -10.53
C ASP A 155 -11.68 -0.47 -9.70
N GLY A 156 -10.90 0.21 -8.88
CA GLY A 156 -9.99 -0.40 -7.93
C GLY A 156 -10.07 0.28 -6.57
N ILE A 157 -9.98 -0.51 -5.50
CA ILE A 157 -9.89 0.00 -4.13
C ILE A 157 -8.66 -0.61 -3.47
N VAL A 158 -7.87 0.22 -2.80
CA VAL A 158 -6.77 -0.22 -1.95
C VAL A 158 -6.88 0.44 -0.59
N MET A 159 -6.66 -0.33 0.46
CA MET A 159 -6.65 0.18 1.83
C MET A 159 -5.56 -0.46 2.66
N ASP A 160 -4.93 0.36 3.49
CA ASP A 160 -3.89 -0.03 4.44
C ASP A 160 -4.22 0.55 5.83
N PRO A 161 -5.30 0.07 6.46
CA PRO A 161 -5.78 0.65 7.71
C PRO A 161 -4.82 0.36 8.86
N PRO A 162 -4.62 1.33 9.77
CA PRO A 162 -3.80 1.12 10.97
C PRO A 162 -4.48 0.12 11.91
N SER A 163 -3.69 -0.62 12.70
CA SER A 163 -4.23 -1.52 13.71
C SER A 163 -5.06 -0.78 14.77
N TYR A 164 -4.66 0.45 15.09
CA TYR A 164 -5.32 1.33 16.03
C TYR A 164 -5.18 2.79 15.61
N GLY A 165 -6.22 3.59 15.79
CA GLY A 165 -6.20 5.02 15.50
C GLY A 165 -7.17 5.80 16.40
N ARG A 166 -6.96 7.11 16.51
CA ARG A 166 -7.89 8.04 17.12
C ARG A 166 -8.22 9.16 16.14
N GLY A 167 -9.50 9.37 15.91
CA GLY A 167 -10.00 10.49 15.13
C GLY A 167 -9.93 11.81 15.90
N PRO A 168 -10.03 12.96 15.19
CA PRO A 168 -10.01 14.29 15.80
C PRO A 168 -11.15 14.52 16.80
N GLY A 169 -12.27 13.83 16.66
CA GLY A 169 -13.43 13.91 17.56
C GLY A 169 -13.38 12.91 18.73
N GLY A 170 -12.26 12.18 18.91
CA GLY A 170 -12.11 11.16 19.96
C GLY A 170 -12.60 9.78 19.54
N GLU A 171 -13.04 9.60 18.30
CA GLU A 171 -13.43 8.30 17.76
C GLU A 171 -12.23 7.33 17.81
N VAL A 172 -12.50 6.10 18.20
CA VAL A 172 -11.48 5.05 18.27
C VAL A 172 -11.67 4.11 17.10
N TRP A 173 -10.62 3.98 16.30
CA TRP A 173 -10.50 2.95 15.28
C TRP A 173 -9.75 1.75 15.86
N LYS A 174 -10.35 0.58 15.77
CA LYS A 174 -9.71 -0.71 16.03
C LYS A 174 -9.95 -1.61 14.82
N LEU A 175 -8.87 -2.05 14.18
CA LEU A 175 -8.93 -2.78 12.93
C LEU A 175 -9.83 -4.02 13.03
N GLU A 176 -9.59 -4.86 14.04
CA GLU A 176 -10.28 -6.14 14.20
C GLU A 176 -11.81 -6.00 14.39
N GLU A 177 -12.25 -4.87 14.96
CA GLU A 177 -13.67 -4.60 15.21
C GLU A 177 -14.38 -3.95 13.99
N GLN A 178 -13.64 -3.25 13.13
CA GLN A 178 -14.25 -2.32 12.17
C GLN A 178 -13.94 -2.65 10.70
N ILE A 179 -12.94 -3.49 10.43
CA ILE A 179 -12.47 -3.73 9.07
C ILE A 179 -13.52 -4.39 8.17
N ASP A 180 -14.27 -5.38 8.66
CA ASP A 180 -15.31 -6.04 7.86
C ASP A 180 -16.42 -5.06 7.45
N GLY A 181 -16.84 -4.20 8.38
CA GLY A 181 -17.81 -3.15 8.09
C GLY A 181 -17.31 -2.15 7.04
N LEU A 182 -16.03 -1.76 7.12
CA LEU A 182 -15.44 -0.86 6.13
C LEU A 182 -15.31 -1.54 4.76
N ILE A 183 -14.89 -2.82 4.70
CA ILE A 183 -14.85 -3.59 3.45
C ILE A 183 -16.25 -3.65 2.82
N ALA A 184 -17.29 -3.93 3.61
CA ALA A 184 -18.67 -3.97 3.11
C ALA A 184 -19.12 -2.62 2.52
N GLN A 185 -18.80 -1.51 3.18
CA GLN A 185 -19.09 -0.18 2.67
C GLN A 185 -18.31 0.13 1.39
N CYS A 186 -17.03 -0.23 1.33
CA CYS A 186 -16.20 -0.03 0.16
C CYS A 186 -16.63 -0.90 -1.03
N ALA A 187 -17.08 -2.14 -0.79
CA ALA A 187 -17.62 -3.02 -1.83
C ALA A 187 -18.80 -2.39 -2.58
N ALA A 188 -19.62 -1.57 -1.90
CA ALA A 188 -20.70 -0.84 -2.52
C ALA A 188 -20.23 0.33 -3.42
N LEU A 189 -18.97 0.75 -3.31
CA LEU A 189 -18.36 1.76 -4.17
C LEU A 189 -17.68 1.17 -5.42
N LEU A 190 -17.62 -0.15 -5.57
CA LEU A 190 -17.08 -0.74 -6.80
C LEU A 190 -18.01 -0.47 -7.98
N SER A 191 -17.43 -0.12 -9.14
CA SER A 191 -18.12 0.04 -10.40
C SER A 191 -18.73 -1.30 -10.86
N ASP A 192 -19.54 -1.29 -11.92
CA ASP A 192 -20.12 -2.53 -12.47
C ASP A 192 -19.07 -3.42 -13.17
N ASN A 193 -17.91 -2.87 -13.49
CA ASN A 193 -16.78 -3.60 -14.07
C ASN A 193 -15.49 -3.31 -13.28
N PRO A 194 -15.38 -3.77 -12.03
CA PRO A 194 -14.24 -3.52 -11.19
C PRO A 194 -13.03 -4.34 -11.64
N LEU A 195 -11.83 -3.93 -11.22
CA LEU A 195 -10.59 -4.64 -11.49
C LEU A 195 -10.08 -5.38 -10.27
N PHE A 196 -9.95 -4.67 -9.13
CA PHE A 196 -9.35 -5.23 -7.92
C PHE A 196 -9.85 -4.57 -6.64
N PHE A 197 -9.68 -5.30 -5.53
CA PHE A 197 -9.80 -4.77 -4.18
C PHE A 197 -8.66 -5.31 -3.32
N ALA A 198 -7.77 -4.44 -2.87
CA ALA A 198 -6.61 -4.79 -2.04
C ALA A 198 -6.81 -4.32 -0.59
N VAL A 199 -6.57 -5.22 0.37
CA VAL A 199 -6.55 -4.92 1.80
C VAL A 199 -5.22 -5.35 2.38
N ASN A 200 -4.54 -4.44 3.08
CA ASN A 200 -3.32 -4.73 3.79
C ASN A 200 -3.55 -4.81 5.30
N SER A 201 -2.76 -5.59 5.99
CA SER A 201 -2.76 -5.68 7.44
C SER A 201 -1.37 -5.93 7.99
N TYR A 202 -1.04 -5.19 9.06
CA TYR A 202 0.16 -5.40 9.88
C TYR A 202 -0.20 -5.91 11.28
N THR A 203 -1.43 -6.39 11.43
CA THR A 203 -1.98 -6.89 12.70
C THR A 203 -1.95 -8.40 12.73
N ALA A 204 -1.30 -8.98 13.73
CA ALA A 204 -1.13 -10.43 13.86
C ALA A 204 -2.46 -11.20 13.97
N GLY A 205 -3.52 -10.58 14.49
CA GLY A 205 -4.85 -11.18 14.60
C GLY A 205 -5.64 -11.26 13.28
N LEU A 206 -5.17 -10.58 12.22
CA LEU A 206 -5.85 -10.55 10.91
C LEU A 206 -5.02 -11.32 9.88
N SER A 207 -5.18 -12.64 9.85
CA SER A 207 -4.45 -13.52 8.94
C SER A 207 -4.90 -13.35 7.47
N PRO A 208 -4.05 -13.75 6.49
CA PRO A 208 -4.43 -13.79 5.07
C PRO A 208 -5.75 -14.53 4.82
N SER A 209 -5.97 -15.66 5.48
CA SER A 209 -7.20 -16.45 5.34
C SER A 209 -8.45 -15.70 5.82
N VAL A 210 -8.35 -14.94 6.91
CA VAL A 210 -9.47 -14.13 7.43
C VAL A 210 -9.79 -13.00 6.46
N MET A 211 -8.77 -12.31 5.92
CA MET A 211 -8.97 -11.27 4.91
C MET A 211 -9.59 -11.83 3.62
N THR A 212 -9.15 -13.02 3.18
CA THR A 212 -9.75 -13.75 2.04
C THR A 212 -11.23 -14.01 2.27
N TYR A 213 -11.58 -14.51 3.44
CA TYR A 213 -12.99 -14.78 3.79
C TYR A 213 -13.82 -13.49 3.74
N MET A 214 -13.35 -12.40 4.32
CA MET A 214 -14.04 -11.11 4.31
C MET A 214 -14.29 -10.60 2.88
N LEU A 215 -13.25 -10.59 2.03
CA LEU A 215 -13.36 -10.13 0.64
C LEU A 215 -14.29 -11.04 -0.17
N ASN A 216 -14.12 -12.35 -0.08
CA ASN A 216 -14.96 -13.31 -0.81
C ASN A 216 -16.43 -13.19 -0.43
N THR A 217 -16.74 -13.08 0.86
CA THR A 217 -18.12 -12.95 1.34
C THR A 217 -18.81 -11.70 0.76
N ARG A 218 -18.07 -10.60 0.55
CA ARG A 218 -18.61 -9.32 0.09
C ARG A 218 -18.61 -9.17 -1.42
N LEU A 219 -17.64 -9.79 -2.13
CA LEU A 219 -17.38 -9.48 -3.54
C LEU A 219 -17.83 -10.60 -4.49
N LEU A 220 -17.63 -11.88 -4.14
CA LEU A 220 -17.97 -12.99 -5.02
C LEU A 220 -19.45 -13.03 -5.43
N PRO A 221 -20.43 -12.79 -4.54
CA PRO A 221 -21.85 -12.85 -4.92
C PRO A 221 -22.25 -11.85 -6.00
N ARG A 222 -21.56 -10.71 -6.06
CA ARG A 222 -21.86 -9.64 -7.03
C ARG A 222 -20.97 -9.65 -8.27
N PHE A 223 -19.70 -9.97 -8.09
CA PHE A 223 -18.70 -9.74 -9.14
C PHE A 223 -17.97 -11.01 -9.59
N GLY A 224 -18.17 -12.14 -8.90
CA GLY A 224 -17.36 -13.35 -9.15
C GLY A 224 -15.89 -13.10 -8.84
N GLY A 225 -15.00 -13.73 -9.61
CA GLY A 225 -13.54 -13.58 -9.45
C GLY A 225 -12.99 -14.41 -8.29
N GLY A 226 -11.90 -13.92 -7.68
CA GLY A 226 -11.24 -14.63 -6.59
C GLY A 226 -10.26 -13.77 -5.81
N THR A 227 -9.95 -14.20 -4.59
CA THR A 227 -9.00 -13.52 -3.70
C THR A 227 -7.74 -14.34 -3.54
N GLN A 228 -6.61 -13.70 -3.79
CA GLN A 228 -5.27 -14.17 -3.43
C GLN A 228 -4.81 -13.43 -2.18
N ALA A 229 -4.36 -14.15 -1.16
CA ALA A 229 -3.86 -13.54 0.05
C ALA A 229 -2.58 -14.23 0.52
N ASP A 230 -1.60 -13.41 0.88
CA ASP A 230 -0.28 -13.89 1.30
C ASP A 230 0.40 -12.88 2.24
N GLU A 231 1.46 -13.32 2.89
CA GLU A 231 2.36 -12.44 3.61
C GLU A 231 3.14 -11.56 2.64
N ILE A 232 3.36 -10.31 3.03
CA ILE A 232 4.26 -9.39 2.34
C ILE A 232 5.50 -9.15 3.19
N GLY A 233 6.63 -8.92 2.54
CA GLY A 233 7.87 -8.71 3.26
C GLY A 233 9.01 -8.23 2.39
N LEU A 234 10.17 -8.10 3.03
CA LEU A 234 11.39 -7.62 2.39
C LEU A 234 12.33 -8.79 2.10
N PRO A 235 12.87 -8.90 0.88
CA PRO A 235 13.87 -9.93 0.57
C PRO A 235 15.14 -9.71 1.39
N VAL A 236 15.67 -10.79 1.95
CA VAL A 236 16.93 -10.78 2.67
C VAL A 236 18.07 -10.94 1.66
N MET A 237 18.76 -9.84 1.36
CA MET A 237 19.78 -9.76 0.30
C MET A 237 21.16 -10.28 0.72
N CYS A 238 21.35 -10.67 1.98
CA CYS A 238 22.62 -11.19 2.50
C CYS A 238 22.55 -12.66 2.84
N GLY A 239 23.70 -13.36 2.77
CA GLY A 239 23.85 -14.72 3.27
C GLY A 239 23.65 -15.85 2.25
N GLY A 240 23.41 -15.56 0.96
CA GLY A 240 23.36 -16.57 -0.11
C GLY A 240 22.38 -17.72 0.13
N PHE A 241 21.25 -17.44 0.75
CA PHE A 241 20.24 -18.47 1.05
C PHE A 241 19.54 -18.97 -0.22
N SER A 242 19.36 -20.28 -0.30
CA SER A 242 18.53 -20.92 -1.34
C SER A 242 17.50 -21.83 -0.64
N PRO A 243 16.20 -21.58 -0.73
CA PRO A 243 15.55 -20.44 -1.40
C PRO A 243 15.84 -19.09 -0.71
N PRO A 244 15.63 -17.96 -1.41
CA PRO A 244 15.78 -16.62 -0.81
C PRO A 244 14.89 -16.47 0.43
N ARG A 245 15.45 -15.89 1.49
CA ARG A 245 14.68 -15.59 2.70
C ARG A 245 13.97 -14.25 2.58
N VAL A 246 12.82 -14.17 3.23
CA VAL A 246 12.02 -12.95 3.31
C VAL A 246 11.83 -12.58 4.77
N LEU A 247 11.99 -11.30 5.09
CA LEU A 247 11.59 -10.74 6.38
C LEU A 247 10.09 -10.45 6.31
N PRO A 248 9.22 -11.22 6.98
CA PRO A 248 7.79 -10.95 6.95
C PRO A 248 7.50 -9.60 7.62
N CYS A 249 6.65 -8.81 7.00
CA CYS A 249 6.28 -7.47 7.46
C CYS A 249 4.80 -7.35 7.77
N GLY A 250 3.94 -7.90 6.92
CA GLY A 250 2.50 -7.86 7.02
C GLY A 250 1.85 -8.84 6.05
N ALA A 251 0.59 -8.64 5.74
CA ALA A 251 -0.17 -9.47 4.81
C ALA A 251 -1.01 -8.59 3.86
N THR A 252 -1.27 -9.10 2.66
CA THR A 252 -2.19 -8.51 1.69
C THR A 252 -3.19 -9.56 1.23
N ALA A 253 -4.46 -9.17 1.14
CA ALA A 253 -5.47 -9.88 0.38
C ALA A 253 -5.86 -9.03 -0.83
N LEU A 254 -5.76 -9.60 -2.02
CA LEU A 254 -6.08 -8.98 -3.30
C LEU A 254 -7.19 -9.80 -3.98
N TRP A 255 -8.38 -9.23 -4.01
CA TRP A 255 -9.46 -9.75 -4.84
C TRP A 255 -9.32 -9.20 -6.26
N LEU A 256 -9.52 -10.09 -7.25
CA LEU A 256 -9.55 -9.77 -8.67
C LEU A 256 -10.91 -10.15 -9.24
N SER A 257 -11.47 -9.31 -10.11
CA SER A 257 -12.74 -9.63 -10.79
C SER A 257 -12.58 -10.77 -11.78
N ALA A 258 -13.67 -11.46 -12.13
CA ALA A 258 -13.64 -12.60 -13.06
C ALA A 258 -12.99 -12.25 -14.41
N GLY A 259 -13.29 -11.08 -14.98
CA GLY A 259 -12.68 -10.62 -16.23
C GLY A 259 -11.19 -10.28 -16.15
N THR A 260 -10.64 -10.21 -14.95
CA THR A 260 -9.22 -9.92 -14.69
C THR A 260 -8.47 -11.20 -14.33
N ALA A 261 -9.14 -12.15 -13.67
CA ALA A 261 -8.57 -13.42 -13.22
C ALA A 261 -8.27 -14.39 -14.39
N ASP A 262 -9.02 -14.29 -15.49
CA ASP A 262 -8.87 -15.16 -16.67
C ASP A 262 -7.75 -14.72 -17.65
N LYS A 263 -7.08 -13.61 -17.41
CA LYS A 263 -5.88 -13.25 -18.18
C LYS A 263 -4.70 -14.02 -17.56
N PRO A 264 -4.12 -15.00 -18.27
CA PRO A 264 -2.96 -15.72 -17.76
C PRO A 264 -1.86 -14.70 -17.46
N ASP A 265 -1.27 -14.88 -16.29
CA ASP A 265 -0.02 -14.21 -15.93
C ASP A 265 1.03 -14.71 -16.95
N GLU A 266 1.25 -13.99 -18.05
CA GLU A 266 2.23 -14.38 -19.09
C GLU A 266 3.67 -14.37 -18.56
N GLY A 267 3.86 -14.45 -17.27
CA GLY A 267 5.16 -14.44 -16.62
C GLY A 267 5.20 -15.01 -15.21
N GLY A 268 4.82 -16.28 -15.01
CA GLY A 268 5.24 -16.93 -13.76
C GLY A 268 4.24 -17.89 -13.13
N GLU A 269 4.66 -19.13 -13.04
CA GLU A 269 4.06 -20.16 -12.18
C GLU A 269 3.81 -19.60 -10.78
N GLY A 270 2.62 -19.90 -10.23
CA GLY A 270 2.14 -19.42 -8.94
C GLY A 270 3.14 -19.65 -7.81
N HIS A 271 3.89 -18.61 -7.51
CA HIS A 271 4.80 -18.56 -6.37
C HIS A 271 4.71 -17.17 -5.74
N GLY A 272 4.25 -17.11 -4.52
CA GLY A 272 4.65 -16.03 -3.63
C GLY A 272 6.17 -15.86 -3.72
N TYR A 273 6.63 -14.65 -4.04
CA TYR A 273 8.05 -14.24 -4.00
C TYR A 273 9.05 -14.76 -5.05
N ALA A 274 8.70 -15.06 -6.28
CA ALA A 274 9.72 -15.40 -7.27
C ALA A 274 9.43 -14.86 -8.67
N SER A 275 9.47 -13.57 -8.89
CA SER A 275 9.86 -13.02 -10.18
C SER A 275 11.19 -12.27 -10.00
N GLY A 276 12.26 -12.78 -10.63
CA GLY A 276 13.63 -12.29 -10.47
C GLY A 276 13.93 -10.96 -11.16
N GLY A 277 12.94 -10.08 -11.31
CA GLY A 277 13.13 -8.71 -11.73
C GLY A 277 13.88 -7.91 -10.67
N ARG A 278 14.90 -7.15 -11.04
CA ARG A 278 15.62 -6.26 -10.13
C ARG A 278 14.70 -5.14 -9.66
N ARG A 279 14.12 -5.30 -8.48
CA ARG A 279 13.53 -4.20 -7.71
C ARG A 279 14.67 -3.39 -7.14
N VAL A 280 14.85 -2.17 -7.62
CA VAL A 280 15.95 -1.31 -7.16
C VAL A 280 15.37 -0.09 -6.49
N PHE A 281 15.56 0.00 -5.17
CA PHE A 281 15.52 1.28 -4.49
C PHE A 281 16.90 1.92 -4.64
N SER A 282 16.98 3.06 -5.29
CA SER A 282 18.21 3.86 -5.43
C SER A 282 18.17 5.06 -4.50
N VAL A 283 19.30 5.35 -3.86
CA VAL A 283 19.51 6.53 -3.03
C VAL A 283 20.10 7.64 -3.89
#